data_189b8e8d690e4101d9fb9e74f5967035
#
_entry.id   189b8e8d690e4101d9fb9e74f5967035
#
_cell.length_a   1.000
_cell.length_b   1.000
_cell.length_c   1.000
_cell.angle_alpha   90.00
_cell.angle_beta   90.00
_cell.angle_gamma   90.00
#
_symmetry.space_group_name_H-M   'P 1'
#
loop_
_entity.id
_entity.type
_entity.pdbx_description
1 polymer ?
#
loop_
_entity_poly.entity_id
_entity_poly.type
_entity_poly.pdbx_seq_one_letter_code
_entity_poly.pdbx_strand_id
1 'polypeptide(L)'
;MWARAEGATQQAMVMAKRALADAGAKVITLDLPSSFASLAAAQLLIMRAEGQASLLDEYRLHGDALEASLRDQVLNTDRSSRAALCAAWDQAARCRTQFDALAGGFDAVLTPSTTGVAPLGLQNTGDLVFNGLWTLLHVPCVNVPGLHDEQGLPIGVTLTGPRFAERRVLAVARAVGELMAACSHIGKRPSPKRAEIAQPPTLRRHEP
;
A
#
# COMPACT_ATOMS: atom_id res chain seq x y z
N MET A 1 -10.01 -1.68 9.60
CA MET A 1 -9.32 -1.03 8.47
C MET A 1 -10.26 -0.20 7.59
N TRP A 2 -11.38 -0.73 7.11
CA TRP A 2 -12.28 -0.01 6.19
C TRP A 2 -12.71 1.39 6.67
N ALA A 3 -12.94 1.58 7.96
CA ALA A 3 -13.28 2.89 8.55
C ALA A 3 -12.18 3.98 8.35
N ARG A 4 -10.98 3.59 7.90
CA ARG A 4 -9.88 4.51 7.56
C ARG A 4 -9.89 4.92 6.07
N ALA A 5 -10.74 4.30 5.23
CA ALA A 5 -10.89 4.67 3.83
C ALA A 5 -11.64 6.00 3.71
N GLU A 6 -11.03 6.98 3.07
CA GLU A 6 -11.63 8.26 2.74
C GLU A 6 -12.60 8.14 1.56
N GLY A 7 -13.39 9.18 1.32
CA GLY A 7 -14.44 9.16 0.30
C GLY A 7 -13.95 8.75 -1.09
N ALA A 8 -12.80 9.26 -1.53
CA ALA A 8 -12.22 8.91 -2.82
C ALA A 8 -11.87 7.41 -2.94
N THR A 9 -11.29 6.84 -1.89
CA THR A 9 -10.98 5.39 -1.85
C THR A 9 -12.24 4.54 -1.80
N GLN A 10 -13.25 4.95 -1.03
CA GLN A 10 -14.53 4.26 -0.99
C GLN A 10 -15.20 4.24 -2.36
N GLN A 11 -15.22 5.40 -3.06
CA GLN A 11 -15.74 5.52 -4.42
C GLN A 11 -14.94 4.65 -5.41
N ALA A 12 -13.61 4.66 -5.33
CA ALA A 12 -12.76 3.84 -6.17
C ALA A 12 -13.10 2.35 -6.05
N MET A 13 -13.29 1.86 -4.83
CA MET A 13 -13.68 0.47 -4.58
C MET A 13 -15.08 0.16 -5.11
N VAL A 14 -16.04 1.07 -4.98
CA VAL A 14 -17.40 0.90 -5.52
C VAL A 14 -17.36 0.83 -7.05
N MET A 15 -16.60 1.74 -7.70
CA MET A 15 -16.47 1.77 -9.16
C MET A 15 -15.79 0.51 -9.70
N ALA A 16 -14.68 0.10 -9.08
CA ALA A 16 -13.97 -1.12 -9.47
C ALA A 16 -14.85 -2.37 -9.33
N LYS A 17 -15.57 -2.49 -8.20
CA LYS A 17 -16.52 -3.58 -7.97
C LYS A 17 -17.62 -3.61 -9.03
N ARG A 18 -18.18 -2.45 -9.37
CA ARG A 18 -19.23 -2.34 -10.40
C ARG A 18 -18.68 -2.71 -11.78
N ALA A 19 -17.54 -2.17 -12.19
CA ALA A 19 -16.93 -2.46 -13.49
C ALA A 19 -16.65 -3.98 -13.66
N LEU A 20 -16.16 -4.63 -12.60
CA LEU A 20 -15.96 -6.07 -12.58
C LEU A 20 -17.28 -6.85 -12.73
N ALA A 21 -18.31 -6.47 -11.99
CA ALA A 21 -19.62 -7.13 -12.06
C ALA A 21 -20.27 -6.95 -13.43
N ASP A 22 -20.20 -5.74 -14.01
CA ASP A 22 -20.74 -5.42 -15.34
C ASP A 22 -19.99 -6.21 -16.45
N ALA A 23 -18.71 -6.55 -16.22
CA ALA A 23 -17.91 -7.42 -17.08
C ALA A 23 -18.16 -8.93 -16.85
N GLY A 24 -19.09 -9.30 -15.98
CA GLY A 24 -19.46 -10.69 -15.70
C GLY A 24 -18.62 -11.39 -14.62
N ALA A 25 -17.75 -10.66 -13.91
CA ALA A 25 -16.98 -11.24 -12.81
C ALA A 25 -17.88 -11.49 -11.58
N LYS A 26 -17.69 -12.64 -10.91
CA LYS A 26 -18.34 -12.92 -9.64
C LYS A 26 -17.56 -12.22 -8.51
N VAL A 27 -18.09 -11.11 -8.00
CA VAL A 27 -17.50 -10.35 -6.91
C VAL A 27 -18.12 -10.73 -5.57
N ILE A 28 -17.30 -11.22 -4.64
CA ILE A 28 -17.71 -11.69 -3.32
C ILE A 28 -16.95 -10.89 -2.26
N THR A 29 -17.62 -10.48 -1.19
CA THR A 29 -16.95 -9.88 -0.04
C THR A 29 -16.19 -10.96 0.74
N LEU A 30 -14.91 -10.74 0.96
CA LEU A 30 -14.05 -11.62 1.74
C LEU A 30 -13.82 -11.01 3.12
N ASP A 31 -14.34 -11.66 4.16
CA ASP A 31 -14.07 -11.28 5.54
C ASP A 31 -12.83 -12.02 6.04
N LEU A 32 -11.83 -11.27 6.49
CA LEU A 32 -10.64 -11.85 7.09
C LEU A 32 -10.94 -12.32 8.52
N PRO A 33 -10.46 -13.51 8.93
CA PRO A 33 -10.61 -14.00 10.29
C PRO A 33 -10.08 -13.04 11.35
N SER A 34 -10.58 -13.15 12.58
CA SER A 34 -10.16 -12.30 13.71
C SER A 34 -8.66 -12.37 14.02
N SER A 35 -7.98 -13.47 13.65
CA SER A 35 -6.52 -13.62 13.74
C SER A 35 -5.75 -12.55 12.96
N PHE A 36 -6.37 -11.89 11.96
CA PHE A 36 -5.77 -10.82 11.18
C PHE A 36 -5.89 -9.44 11.84
N ALA A 37 -6.73 -9.28 12.87
CA ALA A 37 -7.03 -7.98 13.45
C ALA A 37 -5.81 -7.25 14.02
N SER A 38 -4.85 -7.99 14.57
CA SER A 38 -3.62 -7.45 15.17
C SER A 38 -2.42 -7.37 14.21
N LEU A 39 -2.58 -7.77 12.93
CA LEU A 39 -1.45 -7.76 11.98
C LEU A 39 -0.92 -6.37 11.67
N ALA A 40 -1.74 -5.33 11.73
CA ALA A 40 -1.26 -3.96 11.53
C ALA A 40 -0.26 -3.55 12.64
N ALA A 41 -0.54 -3.92 13.90
CA ALA A 41 0.38 -3.67 15.00
C ALA A 41 1.63 -4.56 14.90
N ALA A 42 1.48 -5.82 14.51
CA ALA A 42 2.60 -6.73 14.28
C ALA A 42 3.52 -6.22 13.15
N GLN A 43 2.95 -5.71 12.05
CA GLN A 43 3.71 -5.13 10.95
C GLN A 43 4.56 -3.94 11.41
N LEU A 44 3.97 -3.02 12.15
CA LEU A 44 4.69 -1.85 12.65
C LEU A 44 5.83 -2.24 13.61
N LEU A 45 5.58 -3.20 14.51
CA LEU A 45 6.58 -3.73 15.43
C LEU A 45 7.75 -4.39 14.69
N ILE A 46 7.46 -5.25 13.71
CA ILE A 46 8.47 -5.94 12.91
C ILE A 46 9.27 -4.94 12.08
N MET A 47 8.61 -4.02 11.38
CA MET A 47 9.25 -2.98 10.57
C MET A 47 10.23 -2.15 11.41
N ARG A 48 9.83 -1.74 12.60
CA ARG A 48 10.69 -0.96 13.51
C ARG A 48 11.87 -1.77 14.01
N ALA A 49 11.66 -3.01 14.42
CA ALA A 49 12.72 -3.87 14.92
C ALA A 49 13.74 -4.25 13.84
N GLU A 50 13.30 -4.51 12.61
CA GLU A 50 14.18 -4.77 11.48
C GLU A 50 14.89 -3.48 11.03
N GLY A 51 14.18 -2.33 11.05
CA GLY A 51 14.76 -1.01 10.80
C GLY A 51 15.87 -0.64 11.77
N GLN A 52 15.77 -1.05 13.04
CA GLN A 52 16.83 -0.86 14.03
C GLN A 52 18.17 -1.45 13.57
N ALA A 53 18.13 -2.66 13.02
CA ALA A 53 19.34 -3.33 12.54
C ALA A 53 19.81 -2.79 11.18
N SER A 54 18.88 -2.57 10.25
CA SER A 54 19.21 -2.19 8.87
C SER A 54 19.71 -0.74 8.75
N LEU A 55 19.30 0.16 9.63
CA LEU A 55 19.72 1.57 9.64
C LEU A 55 20.88 1.87 10.60
N LEU A 56 21.46 0.84 11.23
CA LEU A 56 22.47 1.03 12.27
C LEU A 56 23.75 1.74 11.74
N ASP A 57 24.17 1.38 10.56
CA ASP A 57 25.39 1.96 9.97
C ASP A 57 25.16 3.39 9.50
N GLU A 58 24.01 3.71 8.92
CA GLU A 58 23.61 5.08 8.58
C GLU A 58 23.54 5.95 9.85
N TYR A 59 22.99 5.39 10.93
CA TYR A 59 22.94 6.10 12.21
C TYR A 59 24.32 6.36 12.79
N ARG A 60 25.25 5.42 12.72
CA ARG A 60 26.63 5.58 13.23
C ARG A 60 27.41 6.61 12.46
N LEU A 61 27.22 6.67 11.14
CA LEU A 61 27.95 7.57 10.25
C LEU A 61 27.33 8.95 10.15
N HIS A 62 25.99 9.03 10.18
CA HIS A 62 25.24 10.24 9.84
C HIS A 62 24.01 10.46 10.74
N GLY A 63 24.07 10.05 12.02
CA GLY A 63 22.91 10.08 12.92
C GLY A 63 22.19 11.41 13.02
N ASP A 64 22.94 12.53 12.98
CA ASP A 64 22.37 13.87 13.04
C ASP A 64 21.63 14.29 11.75
N ALA A 65 21.96 13.66 10.61
CA ALA A 65 21.32 13.90 9.32
C ALA A 65 20.11 13.00 9.08
N LEU A 66 19.91 11.95 9.90
CA LEU A 66 18.74 11.10 9.79
C LEU A 66 17.48 11.82 10.29
N GLU A 67 16.38 11.60 9.60
CA GLU A 67 15.07 12.05 10.04
C GLU A 67 14.73 11.44 11.42
N ALA A 68 14.01 12.20 12.27
CA ALA A 68 13.80 11.85 13.68
C ALA A 68 13.17 10.47 13.86
N SER A 69 12.19 10.10 13.04
CA SER A 69 11.49 8.81 13.15
C SER A 69 12.42 7.64 12.84
N LEU A 70 13.39 7.79 11.95
CA LEU A 70 14.39 6.77 11.64
C LEU A 70 15.41 6.61 12.79
N ARG A 71 15.82 7.72 13.41
CA ARG A 71 16.65 7.67 14.63
C ARG A 71 15.93 6.95 15.77
N ASP A 72 14.67 7.25 15.97
CA ASP A 72 13.84 6.62 17.00
C ASP A 72 13.73 5.09 16.79
N GLN A 73 13.67 4.64 15.53
CA GLN A 73 13.73 3.21 15.23
C GLN A 73 15.05 2.58 15.68
N VAL A 74 16.19 3.18 15.30
CA VAL A 74 17.52 2.65 15.66
C VAL A 74 17.72 2.62 17.18
N LEU A 75 17.26 3.66 17.87
CA LEU A 75 17.36 3.77 19.33
C LEU A 75 16.33 2.91 20.09
N ASN A 76 15.38 2.28 19.36
CA ASN A 76 14.28 1.52 19.96
C ASN A 76 13.56 2.30 21.07
N THR A 77 13.20 3.55 20.80
CA THR A 77 12.56 4.45 21.77
C THR A 77 11.23 3.90 22.29
N ASP A 78 10.53 3.08 21.48
CA ASP A 78 9.30 2.36 21.88
C ASP A 78 9.56 1.20 22.84
N ARG A 79 10.82 0.85 23.10
CA ARG A 79 11.22 -0.25 23.99
C ARG A 79 10.55 -1.59 23.62
N SER A 80 10.44 -1.88 22.35
CA SER A 80 9.92 -3.15 21.86
C SER A 80 10.78 -4.31 22.34
N SER A 81 10.14 -5.32 22.94
CA SER A 81 10.85 -6.47 23.48
C SER A 81 11.06 -7.56 22.42
N ARG A 82 12.15 -8.34 22.58
CA ARG A 82 12.39 -9.51 21.73
C ARG A 82 11.24 -10.52 21.77
N ALA A 83 10.62 -10.72 22.93
CA ALA A 83 9.47 -11.63 23.07
C ALA A 83 8.28 -11.16 22.26
N ALA A 84 7.97 -9.85 22.26
CA ALA A 84 6.91 -9.28 21.44
C ALA A 84 7.21 -9.43 19.93
N LEU A 85 8.47 -9.22 19.52
CA LEU A 85 8.89 -9.41 18.13
C LEU A 85 8.73 -10.86 17.67
N CYS A 86 9.18 -11.83 18.47
CA CYS A 86 9.00 -13.25 18.14
C CYS A 86 7.51 -13.61 18.02
N ALA A 87 6.67 -13.15 18.94
CA ALA A 87 5.23 -13.37 18.87
C ALA A 87 4.59 -12.76 17.62
N ALA A 88 5.05 -11.57 17.20
CA ALA A 88 4.59 -10.93 15.95
C ALA A 88 4.99 -11.73 14.71
N TRP A 89 6.21 -12.25 14.63
CA TRP A 89 6.64 -13.12 13.53
C TRP A 89 5.84 -14.42 13.45
N ASP A 90 5.62 -15.08 14.61
CA ASP A 90 4.83 -16.30 14.67
C ASP A 90 3.39 -16.08 14.23
N GLN A 91 2.79 -14.94 14.61
CA GLN A 91 1.47 -14.57 14.18
C GLN A 91 1.44 -14.32 12.68
N ALA A 92 2.38 -13.55 12.13
CA ALA A 92 2.48 -13.31 10.70
C ALA A 92 2.62 -14.62 9.92
N ALA A 93 3.44 -15.55 10.40
CA ALA A 93 3.64 -16.86 9.77
C ALA A 93 2.34 -17.67 9.70
N ARG A 94 1.57 -17.71 10.79
CA ARG A 94 0.26 -18.37 10.80
C ARG A 94 -0.73 -17.72 9.83
N CYS A 95 -0.80 -16.39 9.82
CA CYS A 95 -1.71 -15.66 8.94
C CYS A 95 -1.34 -15.78 7.47
N ARG A 96 -0.06 -15.92 7.10
CA ARG A 96 0.37 -16.19 5.72
C ARG A 96 -0.28 -17.47 5.17
N THR A 97 -0.20 -18.57 5.92
CA THR A 97 -0.82 -19.84 5.52
C THR A 97 -2.34 -19.76 5.47
N GLN A 98 -2.95 -19.06 6.43
CA GLN A 98 -4.41 -18.85 6.42
C GLN A 98 -4.85 -18.03 5.21
N PHE A 99 -4.11 -16.95 4.86
CA PHE A 99 -4.45 -16.13 3.70
C PHE A 99 -4.29 -16.88 2.39
N ASP A 100 -3.23 -17.69 2.24
CA ASP A 100 -3.06 -18.53 1.05
C ASP A 100 -4.26 -19.46 0.83
N ALA A 101 -4.75 -20.08 1.90
CA ALA A 101 -5.92 -20.95 1.82
C ALA A 101 -7.20 -20.16 1.47
N LEU A 102 -7.41 -19.00 2.09
CA LEU A 102 -8.56 -18.13 1.82
C LEU A 102 -8.54 -17.58 0.38
N ALA A 103 -7.41 -17.02 -0.03
CA ALA A 103 -7.26 -16.37 -1.34
C ALA A 103 -7.12 -17.37 -2.49
N GLY A 104 -6.77 -18.63 -2.20
CA GLY A 104 -6.60 -19.69 -3.20
C GLY A 104 -7.85 -20.01 -4.00
N GLY A 105 -9.04 -19.78 -3.42
CA GLY A 105 -10.33 -19.98 -4.07
C GLY A 105 -10.78 -18.83 -5.00
N PHE A 106 -10.00 -17.77 -5.14
CA PHE A 106 -10.32 -16.59 -5.96
C PHE A 106 -9.25 -16.35 -7.01
N ASP A 107 -9.62 -15.70 -8.12
CA ASP A 107 -8.65 -15.27 -9.13
C ASP A 107 -7.73 -14.16 -8.57
N ALA A 108 -8.29 -13.24 -7.81
CA ALA A 108 -7.57 -12.23 -7.03
C ALA A 108 -8.45 -11.68 -5.91
N VAL A 109 -7.84 -10.98 -4.96
CA VAL A 109 -8.52 -10.21 -3.92
C VAL A 109 -8.35 -8.73 -4.23
N LEU A 110 -9.46 -8.01 -4.38
CA LEU A 110 -9.51 -6.56 -4.59
C LEU A 110 -9.52 -5.84 -3.23
N THR A 111 -8.66 -4.85 -3.07
CA THR A 111 -8.49 -4.12 -1.80
C THR A 111 -8.17 -2.64 -2.06
N PRO A 112 -8.41 -1.72 -1.13
CA PRO A 112 -7.92 -0.36 -1.22
C PRO A 112 -6.39 -0.30 -1.36
N SER A 113 -5.88 0.65 -2.17
CA SER A 113 -4.44 0.91 -2.26
C SER A 113 -3.96 1.80 -1.12
N THR A 114 -4.73 2.83 -0.80
CA THR A 114 -4.39 3.84 0.22
C THR A 114 -5.66 4.29 0.95
N THR A 115 -5.52 5.07 2.01
CA THR A 115 -6.67 5.66 2.71
C THR A 115 -7.40 6.71 1.88
N GLY A 116 -6.69 7.44 1.02
CA GLY A 116 -7.21 8.51 0.17
C GLY A 116 -6.24 8.82 -0.96
N VAL A 117 -6.33 10.01 -1.52
CA VAL A 117 -5.35 10.56 -2.46
C VAL A 117 -4.06 10.97 -1.76
N ALA A 118 -3.04 11.36 -2.52
CA ALA A 118 -1.78 11.83 -1.96
C ALA A 118 -2.02 13.03 -1.02
N PRO A 119 -1.45 13.03 0.20
CA PRO A 119 -1.52 14.17 1.11
C PRO A 119 -0.89 15.43 0.51
N LEU A 120 -1.41 16.59 0.87
CA LEU A 120 -0.85 17.86 0.45
C LEU A 120 0.50 18.11 1.16
N GLY A 121 1.51 18.51 0.39
CA GLY A 121 2.85 18.84 0.89
C GLY A 121 3.80 17.66 0.92
N LEU A 122 4.97 17.83 1.58
CA LEU A 122 6.06 16.85 1.60
C LEU A 122 6.29 16.26 3.00
N GLN A 123 5.51 16.65 3.99
CA GLN A 123 5.72 16.26 5.40
C GLN A 123 5.05 14.93 5.77
N ASN A 124 4.20 14.41 4.89
CA ASN A 124 3.45 13.18 5.13
C ASN A 124 3.36 12.36 3.84
N THR A 125 3.73 11.09 3.93
CA THR A 125 3.69 10.15 2.80
C THR A 125 2.38 9.37 2.71
N GLY A 126 1.43 9.62 3.60
CA GLY A 126 0.17 8.90 3.71
C GLY A 126 0.18 7.78 4.74
N ASP A 127 -0.89 7.01 4.78
CA ASP A 127 -1.12 5.94 5.74
C ASP A 127 -0.98 4.57 5.08
N LEU A 128 -0.13 3.73 5.66
CA LEU A 128 0.17 2.38 5.16
C LEU A 128 -0.82 1.30 5.64
N VAL A 129 -1.93 1.69 6.28
CA VAL A 129 -2.87 0.76 6.93
C VAL A 129 -3.39 -0.36 6.02
N PHE A 130 -3.56 -0.08 4.72
CA PHE A 130 -3.97 -1.10 3.74
C PHE A 130 -2.79 -1.90 3.19
N ASN A 131 -1.62 -1.28 3.01
CA ASN A 131 -0.46 -1.91 2.39
C ASN A 131 0.39 -2.74 3.37
N GLY A 132 0.49 -2.30 4.64
CA GLY A 132 1.29 -2.97 5.65
C GLY A 132 0.88 -4.43 5.88
N LEU A 133 -0.43 -4.72 5.78
CA LEU A 133 -0.95 -6.08 5.88
C LEU A 133 -0.36 -6.99 4.79
N TRP A 134 -0.39 -6.55 3.54
CA TRP A 134 0.05 -7.35 2.40
C TRP A 134 1.57 -7.55 2.40
N THR A 135 2.31 -6.52 2.80
CA THR A 135 3.76 -6.61 3.02
C THR A 135 4.09 -7.70 4.04
N LEU A 136 3.40 -7.71 5.18
CA LEU A 136 3.62 -8.69 6.24
C LEU A 136 3.24 -10.12 5.82
N LEU A 137 2.22 -10.26 4.98
CA LEU A 137 1.78 -11.56 4.45
C LEU A 137 2.67 -12.09 3.32
N HIS A 138 3.62 -11.30 2.81
CA HIS A 138 4.52 -11.66 1.70
C HIS A 138 3.77 -12.07 0.42
N VAL A 139 2.67 -11.40 0.14
CA VAL A 139 1.82 -11.69 -1.02
C VAL A 139 2.09 -10.75 -2.18
N PRO A 140 1.87 -11.18 -3.43
CA PRO A 140 1.96 -10.29 -4.57
C PRO A 140 0.88 -9.21 -4.52
N CYS A 141 1.27 -7.95 -4.77
CA CYS A 141 0.37 -6.82 -4.84
C CYS A 141 0.60 -6.03 -6.11
N VAL A 142 -0.48 -5.69 -6.79
CA VAL A 142 -0.45 -4.85 -8.00
C VAL A 142 -1.43 -3.70 -7.82
N ASN A 143 -0.93 -2.48 -7.82
CA ASN A 143 -1.79 -1.29 -7.87
C ASN A 143 -2.28 -1.04 -9.28
N VAL A 144 -3.58 -0.95 -9.45
CA VAL A 144 -4.24 -0.61 -10.72
C VAL A 144 -4.75 0.82 -10.63
N PRO A 145 -4.12 1.77 -11.33
CA PRO A 145 -4.59 3.16 -11.41
C PRO A 145 -5.79 3.27 -12.36
N GLY A 146 -6.35 4.46 -12.47
CA GLY A 146 -7.35 4.77 -13.50
C GLY A 146 -8.52 5.58 -13.01
N LEU A 147 -8.58 5.85 -11.71
CA LEU A 147 -9.58 6.72 -11.10
C LEU A 147 -8.94 8.02 -10.62
N HIS A 148 -9.77 9.02 -10.40
CA HIS A 148 -9.38 10.33 -9.90
C HIS A 148 -10.44 10.81 -8.90
N ASP A 149 -10.02 11.60 -7.94
CA ASP A 149 -10.93 12.31 -7.05
C ASP A 149 -11.53 13.54 -7.75
N GLU A 150 -12.32 14.32 -7.02
CA GLU A 150 -12.97 15.54 -7.53
C GLU A 150 -11.97 16.64 -7.92
N GLN A 151 -10.75 16.63 -7.35
CA GLN A 151 -9.67 17.55 -7.65
C GLN A 151 -8.77 17.06 -8.80
N GLY A 152 -9.02 15.87 -9.32
CA GLY A 152 -8.22 15.25 -10.38
C GLY A 152 -6.96 14.53 -9.91
N LEU A 153 -6.81 14.31 -8.60
CA LEU A 153 -5.70 13.52 -8.05
C LEU A 153 -5.94 12.03 -8.31
N PRO A 154 -4.90 11.29 -8.72
CA PRO A 154 -5.05 9.88 -9.05
C PRO A 154 -5.32 9.03 -7.82
N ILE A 155 -6.19 8.04 -7.99
CA ILE A 155 -6.42 6.99 -7.02
C ILE A 155 -6.52 5.64 -7.72
N GLY A 156 -6.05 4.59 -7.07
CA GLY A 156 -6.08 3.24 -7.61
C GLY A 156 -6.69 2.24 -6.62
N VAL A 157 -6.81 1.01 -7.12
CA VAL A 157 -7.17 -0.15 -6.30
C VAL A 157 -6.04 -1.17 -6.36
N THR A 158 -5.86 -1.94 -5.30
CA THR A 158 -4.85 -2.99 -5.25
C THR A 158 -5.47 -4.36 -5.48
N LEU A 159 -4.81 -5.16 -6.29
CA LEU A 159 -5.10 -6.59 -6.44
C LEU A 159 -3.99 -7.38 -5.76
N THR A 160 -4.39 -8.39 -4.99
CA THR A 160 -3.50 -9.32 -4.30
C THR A 160 -4.03 -10.75 -4.44
N GLY A 161 -3.23 -11.72 -4.06
CA GLY A 161 -3.56 -13.13 -4.10
C GLY A 161 -2.67 -13.93 -3.17
N PRO A 162 -2.75 -15.27 -3.15
CA PRO A 162 -1.87 -16.09 -2.34
C PRO A 162 -0.41 -15.93 -2.79
N ARG A 163 0.53 -16.27 -1.93
CA ARG A 163 1.96 -16.27 -2.23
C ARG A 163 2.25 -17.09 -3.48
N PHE A 164 3.21 -16.65 -4.29
CA PHE A 164 3.64 -17.29 -5.55
C PHE A 164 2.57 -17.31 -6.65
N ALA A 165 1.53 -16.49 -6.54
CA ALA A 165 0.47 -16.36 -7.55
C ALA A 165 0.65 -15.11 -8.45
N GLU A 166 1.86 -14.57 -8.58
CA GLU A 166 2.18 -13.32 -9.29
C GLU A 166 1.59 -13.30 -10.71
N ARG A 167 1.78 -14.39 -11.46
CA ARG A 167 1.27 -14.50 -12.83
C ARG A 167 -0.25 -14.33 -12.90
N ARG A 168 -0.98 -14.95 -11.96
CA ARG A 168 -2.44 -14.85 -11.88
C ARG A 168 -2.87 -13.44 -11.49
N VAL A 169 -2.27 -12.87 -10.44
CA VAL A 169 -2.57 -11.51 -9.98
C VAL A 169 -2.29 -10.49 -11.07
N LEU A 170 -1.17 -10.59 -11.81
CA LEU A 170 -0.84 -9.72 -12.94
C LEU A 170 -1.85 -9.84 -14.09
N ALA A 171 -2.31 -11.05 -14.42
CA ALA A 171 -3.32 -11.26 -15.46
C ALA A 171 -4.65 -10.59 -15.10
N VAL A 172 -5.11 -10.75 -13.85
CA VAL A 172 -6.32 -10.09 -13.35
C VAL A 172 -6.12 -8.57 -13.28
N ALA A 173 -4.96 -8.09 -12.82
CA ALA A 173 -4.65 -6.66 -12.75
C ALA A 173 -4.69 -6.00 -14.13
N ARG A 174 -4.20 -6.68 -15.17
CA ARG A 174 -4.31 -6.21 -16.56
C ARG A 174 -5.77 -6.06 -16.99
N ALA A 175 -6.58 -7.09 -16.78
CA ALA A 175 -8.00 -7.06 -17.13
C ALA A 175 -8.75 -5.94 -16.38
N VAL A 176 -8.49 -5.78 -15.07
CA VAL A 176 -9.07 -4.69 -14.28
C VAL A 176 -8.60 -3.33 -14.79
N GLY A 177 -7.33 -3.18 -15.16
CA GLY A 177 -6.78 -1.94 -15.74
C GLY A 177 -7.49 -1.55 -17.04
N GLU A 178 -7.75 -2.50 -17.92
CA GLU A 178 -8.50 -2.29 -19.17
C GLU A 178 -9.94 -1.81 -18.88
N LEU A 179 -10.62 -2.41 -17.90
CA LEU A 179 -11.96 -2.00 -17.47
C LEU A 179 -11.96 -0.60 -16.85
N MET A 180 -10.99 -0.29 -15.98
CA MET A 180 -10.89 1.01 -15.32
C MET A 180 -10.59 2.12 -16.35
N ALA A 181 -9.73 1.86 -17.34
CA ALA A 181 -9.44 2.79 -18.42
C ALA A 181 -10.68 3.10 -19.26
N ALA A 182 -11.52 2.10 -19.53
CA ALA A 182 -12.78 2.29 -20.24
C ALA A 182 -13.77 3.17 -19.45
N CYS A 183 -13.85 2.98 -18.13
CA CYS A 183 -14.69 3.79 -17.24
C CYS A 183 -14.22 5.26 -17.14
N SER A 184 -12.92 5.50 -17.19
CA SER A 184 -12.33 6.85 -17.08
C SER A 184 -12.69 7.76 -18.27
N HIS A 185 -13.12 7.21 -19.40
CA HIS A 185 -13.51 7.98 -20.60
C HIS A 185 -14.95 8.49 -20.53
N ILE A 186 -15.75 8.06 -19.55
CA ILE A 186 -17.16 8.47 -19.40
C ILE A 186 -17.29 9.80 -18.64
N GLY A 187 -16.29 10.19 -17.84
CA GLY A 187 -16.19 11.49 -17.19
C GLY A 187 -15.24 12.42 -17.95
N LYS A 188 -15.68 13.62 -18.35
CA LYS A 188 -14.81 14.63 -18.97
C LYS A 188 -13.53 14.78 -18.12
N ARG A 189 -12.37 14.38 -18.68
CA ARG A 189 -11.07 14.74 -18.10
C ARG A 189 -10.98 16.27 -18.00
N PRO A 190 -10.75 16.86 -16.82
CA PRO A 190 -10.20 18.20 -16.79
C PRO A 190 -8.82 18.13 -17.44
N SER A 191 -8.57 18.96 -18.45
CA SER A 191 -7.25 19.11 -19.06
C SER A 191 -6.25 19.41 -17.93
N PRO A 192 -5.14 18.67 -17.79
CA PRO A 192 -4.13 19.02 -16.82
C PRO A 192 -3.59 20.40 -17.20
N LYS A 193 -3.86 21.42 -16.37
CA LYS A 193 -3.08 22.65 -16.43
C LYS A 193 -1.64 22.23 -16.18
N ARG A 194 -0.79 22.31 -17.19
CA ARG A 194 0.65 22.13 -17.05
C ARG A 194 1.08 23.04 -15.89
N ALA A 195 1.41 22.46 -14.74
CA ALA A 195 2.18 23.16 -13.74
C ALA A 195 3.52 23.50 -14.41
N GLU A 196 3.82 24.76 -14.54
CA GLU A 196 5.14 25.23 -14.92
C GLU A 196 6.11 24.76 -13.83
N ILE A 197 6.81 23.67 -14.13
CA ILE A 197 7.87 23.18 -13.25
C ILE A 197 8.98 24.23 -13.37
N ALA A 198 9.12 25.03 -12.32
CA ALA A 198 10.27 25.91 -12.17
C ALA A 198 11.56 25.07 -12.33
N GLN A 199 12.41 25.46 -13.27
CA GLN A 199 13.66 24.74 -13.49
C GLN A 199 14.48 24.69 -12.19
N PRO A 200 15.04 23.53 -11.82
CA PRO A 200 15.88 23.44 -10.65
C PRO A 200 17.11 24.35 -10.86
N PRO A 201 17.63 24.99 -9.77
CA PRO A 201 18.81 25.81 -9.87
C PRO A 201 19.97 24.99 -10.40
N THR A 202 20.67 25.51 -11.41
CA THR A 202 21.87 24.92 -12.00
C THR A 202 22.92 24.72 -10.91
N LEU A 203 23.23 23.48 -10.60
CA LEU A 203 24.38 23.13 -9.77
C LEU A 203 25.64 23.61 -10.45
N ARG A 204 26.27 24.68 -9.92
CA ARG A 204 27.60 25.08 -10.31
C ARG A 204 28.56 23.94 -9.96
N ARG A 205 29.19 23.36 -10.95
CA ARG A 205 30.33 22.45 -10.75
C ARG A 205 31.45 23.29 -10.11
N HIS A 206 31.88 22.92 -8.93
CA HIS A 206 33.19 23.36 -8.43
C HIS A 206 34.22 22.59 -9.26
N GLU A 207 34.92 23.28 -10.11
CA GLU A 207 36.18 22.80 -10.68
C GLU A 207 37.28 22.83 -9.60
N PRO A 208 38.28 21.92 -9.69
CA PRO A 208 39.28 21.68 -8.66
C PRO A 208 40.28 22.85 -8.50
#